data_4d40e1c99e50ed7d51eb9db371a10570
#
_entry.id   4d40e1c99e50ed7d51eb9db371a10570
#
_cell.length_a   1.000
_cell.length_b   1.000
_cell.length_c   1.000
_cell.angle_alpha   90.00
_cell.angle_beta   90.00
_cell.angle_gamma   90.00
#
_symmetry.space_group_name_H-M   'P 1'
#
loop_
_entity.id
_entity.type
_entity.pdbx_description
1 polymer ?
#
loop_
_entity_poly.entity_id
_entity_poly.type
_entity_poly.pdbx_seq_one_letter_code
_entity_poly.pdbx_strand_id
1 'polypeptide(L)' 'MDRMRIDKWLWAARFFKTRALAVEEIGKGRIELNGQTIKPAHDVRVGDRLLVRGQVPRTVVIQGLSQQRGPAPVD' A
#
# COMPACT_ATOMS: atom_id res chain seq x y z
N MET A 1 18.45 -3.74 -4.50
CA MET A 1 17.61 -2.95 -3.60
C MET A 1 16.17 -3.37 -3.80
N ASP A 2 15.49 -3.65 -2.72
CA ASP A 2 14.14 -4.16 -2.80
C ASP A 2 13.14 -3.02 -2.88
N ARG A 3 12.34 -3.05 -3.93
CA ARG A 3 11.25 -2.12 -4.12
C ARG A 3 10.10 -2.85 -4.79
N MET A 4 8.91 -2.32 -4.61
CA MET A 4 7.70 -2.95 -5.12
C MET A 4 6.70 -1.86 -5.47
N ARG A 5 5.89 -2.08 -6.52
CA ARG A 5 4.82 -1.15 -6.84
C ARG A 5 3.86 -1.04 -5.66
N ILE A 6 3.42 0.18 -5.38
CA ILE A 6 2.56 0.43 -4.23
C ILE A 6 1.22 -0.30 -4.34
N ASP A 7 0.65 -0.41 -5.54
CA ASP A 7 -0.60 -1.11 -5.72
C ASP A 7 -0.47 -2.58 -5.34
N LYS A 8 0.65 -3.20 -5.71
CA LYS A 8 0.92 -4.59 -5.37
C LYS A 8 1.16 -4.76 -3.88
N TRP A 9 1.91 -3.84 -3.27
CA TRP A 9 2.19 -3.91 -1.84
C TRP A 9 0.90 -3.81 -1.02
N LEU A 10 0.03 -2.87 -1.38
CA LEU A 10 -1.24 -2.68 -0.68
C LEU A 10 -2.14 -3.92 -0.78
N TRP A 11 -2.15 -4.54 -1.96
CA TRP A 11 -2.88 -5.78 -2.14
C TRP A 11 -2.25 -6.94 -1.35
N ALA A 12 -0.93 -7.08 -1.41
CA ALA A 12 -0.23 -8.15 -0.71
C ALA A 12 -0.34 -8.02 0.81
N ALA A 13 -0.38 -6.78 1.30
CA ALA A 13 -0.54 -6.49 2.72
C ALA A 13 -2.01 -6.55 3.18
N ARG A 14 -2.92 -6.92 2.28
CA ARG A 14 -4.35 -7.12 2.55
C ARG A 14 -5.11 -5.85 2.92
N PHE A 15 -4.62 -4.70 2.49
CA PHE A 15 -5.39 -3.46 2.63
C PHE A 15 -6.59 -3.41 1.67
N PHE A 16 -6.46 -4.09 0.53
CA PHE A 16 -7.52 -4.15 -0.48
C PHE A 16 -7.69 -5.57 -0.98
N LYS A 17 -8.91 -5.91 -1.34
CA LYS A 17 -9.22 -7.26 -1.83
C LYS A 17 -8.60 -7.55 -3.19
N THR A 18 -8.43 -6.52 -4.02
CA THR A 18 -7.85 -6.66 -5.35
C THR A 18 -6.86 -5.54 -5.60
N ARG A 19 -5.92 -5.76 -6.53
CA ARG A 19 -5.01 -4.70 -6.95
C ARG A 19 -5.76 -3.57 -7.64
N ALA A 20 -6.84 -3.89 -8.35
CA ALA A 20 -7.66 -2.89 -9.02
C ALA A 20 -8.25 -1.88 -8.02
N LEU A 21 -8.69 -2.36 -6.86
CA LEU A 21 -9.17 -1.46 -5.80
C LEU A 21 -8.05 -0.57 -5.28
N ALA A 22 -6.84 -1.12 -5.11
CA ALA A 22 -5.69 -0.33 -4.68
C ALA A 22 -5.39 0.77 -5.69
N VAL A 23 -5.36 0.42 -6.98
CA VAL A 23 -5.12 1.39 -8.06
C VAL A 23 -6.17 2.49 -8.02
N GLU A 24 -7.43 2.14 -7.85
CA GLU A 24 -8.52 3.10 -7.80
C GLU A 24 -8.36 4.08 -6.64
N GLU A 25 -8.06 3.60 -5.46
CA GLU A 25 -7.91 4.45 -4.28
C GLU A 25 -6.68 5.34 -4.37
N ILE A 26 -5.60 4.83 -4.94
CA ILE A 26 -4.40 5.66 -5.19
C ILE A 26 -4.75 6.77 -6.17
N GLY A 27 -5.49 6.46 -7.23
CA GLY A 27 -5.89 7.44 -8.23
C GLY A 27 -6.81 8.52 -7.68
N LYS A 28 -7.56 8.22 -6.63
CA LYS A 28 -8.42 9.21 -5.96
C LYS A 28 -7.66 10.08 -4.97
N GLY A 29 -6.36 9.86 -4.79
CA GLY A 29 -5.55 10.62 -3.84
C GLY A 29 -5.76 10.22 -2.39
N ARG A 30 -6.29 9.02 -2.14
CA ARG A 30 -6.56 8.53 -0.78
C ARG A 30 -5.38 7.82 -0.16
N ILE A 31 -4.31 7.62 -0.93
CA ILE A 31 -3.09 7.00 -0.45
C ILE A 31 -1.97 8.02 -0.60
N GLU A 32 -1.24 8.28 0.48
CA GLU A 32 -0.09 9.18 0.46
C GLU A 32 1.15 8.43 0.88
N LEU A 33 2.25 8.71 0.20
CA LEU A 33 3.55 8.15 0.52
C LEU A 33 4.44 9.28 1.02
N ASN A 34 4.89 9.17 2.27
CA ASN A 34 5.73 10.21 2.89
C ASN A 34 5.12 11.61 2.77
N GLY A 35 3.78 11.68 2.90
CA GLY A 35 3.05 12.94 2.87
C GLY A 35 2.65 13.45 1.49
N GLN A 36 2.89 12.67 0.45
CA GLN A 36 2.57 13.09 -0.93
C GLN A 36 1.70 12.07 -1.62
N THR A 37 0.77 12.55 -2.44
CA THR A 37 0.01 11.66 -3.31
C THR A 37 0.92 11.11 -4.40
N ILE A 38 0.63 9.90 -4.84
CA ILE A 38 1.49 9.16 -5.77
C ILE A 38 0.64 8.48 -6.83
N LYS A 39 1.32 7.91 -7.83
CA LYS A 39 0.68 7.11 -8.87
C LYS A 39 0.72 5.63 -8.49
N PRO A 40 -0.21 4.81 -9.04
CA PRO A 40 -0.25 3.38 -8.71
C PRO A 40 1.03 2.62 -9.02
N ALA A 41 1.77 3.05 -10.02
CA ALA A 41 3.02 2.40 -10.41
C ALA A 41 4.23 2.85 -9.59
N HIS A 42 4.04 3.77 -8.65
CA HIS A 42 5.13 4.27 -7.81
C HIS A 42 5.69 3.13 -6.95
N ASP A 43 7.02 3.07 -6.86
CA ASP A 43 7.68 2.05 -6.04
C ASP A 43 7.75 2.48 -4.58
N VAL A 44 7.59 1.50 -3.69
CA VAL A 44 7.76 1.69 -2.25
C VAL A 44 8.93 0.85 -1.78
N ARG A 45 9.51 1.25 -0.66
CA ARG A 45 10.64 0.56 -0.02
C ARG A 45 10.39 0.41 1.47
N VAL A 46 11.15 -0.48 2.08
CA VAL A 46 11.15 -0.61 3.53
C VAL A 46 11.53 0.73 4.15
N GLY A 47 10.78 1.14 5.15
CA GLY A 47 10.96 2.42 5.83
C GLY A 47 10.06 3.52 5.33
N ASP A 48 9.42 3.35 4.17
CA ASP A 48 8.47 4.34 3.67
C ASP A 48 7.22 4.37 4.55
N ARG A 49 6.65 5.55 4.66
CA ARG A 49 5.45 5.78 5.48
C ARG A 49 4.26 6.01 4.57
N LEU A 50 3.24 5.20 4.75
CA LEU A 50 1.99 5.30 3.98
C LEU A 50 0.87 5.81 4.85
N LEU A 51 0.10 6.75 4.31
CA LEU A 51 -1.18 7.13 4.90
C LEU A 51 -2.29 6.56 4.00
N VAL A 52 -3.11 5.69 4.58
CA VAL A 52 -4.26 5.11 3.91
C VAL A 52 -5.50 5.81 4.44
N ARG A 53 -6.13 6.61 3.59
CA ARG A 53 -7.33 7.36 3.97
C ARG A 53 -8.56 6.52 3.64
N GLY A 54 -9.14 5.94 4.67
CA GLY A 54 -10.41 5.25 4.57
C GLY A 54 -11.42 5.94 5.49
N GLN A 55 -12.35 5.18 6.03
CA GLN A 55 -13.23 5.71 7.07
C GLN A 55 -12.43 6.14 8.30
N VAL A 56 -11.39 5.38 8.60
CA VAL A 56 -10.43 5.74 9.66
C VAL A 56 -9.05 5.82 9.02
N PRO A 57 -8.44 7.00 8.97
CA PRO A 57 -7.10 7.12 8.40
C PRO A 57 -6.09 6.31 9.20
N ARG A 58 -5.21 5.62 8.49
CA ARG A 58 -4.16 4.80 9.10
C ARG A 58 -2.82 5.16 8.52
N THR A 59 -1.83 5.35 9.39
CA THR A 59 -0.45 5.52 8.98
C THR A 59 0.27 4.20 9.20
N VAL A 60 0.96 3.73 8.17
CA VAL A 60 1.67 2.45 8.18
C VAL A 60 3.09 2.67 7.73
N VAL A 61 4.04 2.06 8.42
CA VAL A 61 5.44 2.04 7.99
C VAL A 61 5.71 0.70 7.33
N ILE A 62 6.27 0.75 6.13
CA ILE A 62 6.59 -0.48 5.39
C ILE A 62 7.77 -1.15 6.05
N GLN A 63 7.57 -2.37 6.56
CA GLN A 63 8.61 -3.12 7.24
C GLN A 63 9.12 -4.29 6.40
N GLY A 64 8.42 -4.63 5.32
CA GLY A 64 8.85 -5.69 4.44
C GLY A 64 8.12 -5.62 3.12
N LEU A 65 8.74 -6.18 2.10
CA LEU A 65 8.17 -6.24 0.76
C LEU A 65 7.97 -7.71 0.39
N SER A 66 6.72 -8.17 0.36
CA SER A 66 6.38 -9.52 -0.04
C SER A 66 5.66 -9.49 -1.38
N GLN A 67 6.17 -10.23 -2.36
CA GLN A 67 5.53 -10.34 -3.66
C GLN A 67 4.36 -11.30 -3.64
N GLN A 68 4.24 -12.11 -2.59
CA GLN A 68 3.16 -13.05 -2.46
C GLN A 68 2.21 -12.59 -1.37
N ARG A 69 0.92 -12.74 -1.65
CA ARG A 69 -0.09 -12.43 -0.64
C ARG A 69 -0.05 -13.53 0.42
N GLY A 70 0.32 -13.15 1.63
CA GLY A 70 0.37 -14.10 2.73
C GLY A 70 -1.02 -14.57 3.16
N PRO A 71 -1.07 -15.54 4.09
CA PRO A 71 -2.35 -16.00 4.64
C PRO A 71 -3.05 -14.85 5.37
N ALA A 72 -4.36 -14.98 5.51
CA ALA A 72 -5.12 -13.99 6.26
C ALA A 72 -4.59 -13.90 7.69
N PRO A 73 -4.54 -12.69 8.27
CA PRO A 73 -4.14 -12.56 9.66
C PRO A 73 -5.03 -13.40 10.56
N VAL A 74 -4.41 -14.06 11.51
CA VAL A 74 -5.14 -14.79 12.53
C VAL A 74 -5.27 -13.88 13.74
N ASP A 75 -6.48 -13.63 14.12
CA ASP A 75 -6.74 -12.76 15.28
C ASP A 75 -6.63 -13.54 16.57
#